data_081906068741ed3a26bd2d106334ad67
#
_entry.id   081906068741ed3a26bd2d106334ad67
#
_cell.length_a   1.000
_cell.length_b   1.000
_cell.length_c   1.000
_cell.angle_alpha   90.00
_cell.angle_beta   90.00
_cell.angle_gamma   90.00
#
_symmetry.space_group_name_H-M   'P 1'
#
loop_
_entity.id
_entity.type
_entity.pdbx_description
1 polymer ?
#
loop_
_entity_poly.entity_id
_entity_poly.type
_entity_poly.pdbx_seq_one_letter_code
_entity_poly.pdbx_strand_id
1 'polypeptide(L)'
;FSKSDFRAVKVKKCIAVPKSKKLLQFTLDDGTGTDRTILSGIHAYYEPEELVGKTLIAITNLPPRKMMGVASEGMLMSAIHEVPGDDGEPEERLNLLMVDDRIPAGAKLY
;
A
#
# COMPACT_ATOMS: atom_id res chain seq x y z
N PHE A 1 3.30 8.80 16.93
CA PHE A 1 2.57 7.52 16.81
C PHE A 1 1.12 7.61 17.24
N SER A 2 0.89 8.22 18.41
CA SER A 2 -0.47 8.31 18.94
C SER A 2 -1.40 9.14 18.04
N LYS A 3 -0.86 9.92 17.14
CA LYS A 3 -1.62 10.76 16.22
C LYS A 3 -1.87 10.12 14.86
N SER A 4 -1.21 9.01 14.56
CA SER A 4 -1.42 8.31 13.29
C SER A 4 -2.62 7.38 13.38
N ASP A 5 -3.45 7.42 12.36
CA ASP A 5 -4.65 6.59 12.28
C ASP A 5 -4.38 5.43 11.33
N PHE A 6 -4.11 4.26 11.89
CA PHE A 6 -3.87 3.04 11.13
C PHE A 6 -5.17 2.31 10.91
N ARG A 7 -5.50 2.04 9.66
CA ARG A 7 -6.74 1.36 9.27
C ARG A 7 -6.45 0.21 8.34
N ALA A 8 -7.28 -0.82 8.42
CA ALA A 8 -7.30 -1.88 7.42
C ALA A 8 -8.02 -1.34 6.19
N VAL A 9 -7.43 -1.57 5.01
CA VAL A 9 -8.00 -1.12 3.74
C VAL A 9 -7.98 -2.29 2.76
N LYS A 10 -9.02 -2.40 1.94
CA LYS A 10 -9.12 -3.47 0.94
C LYS A 10 -8.80 -2.94 -0.44
N VAL A 11 -7.97 -3.67 -1.18
CA VAL A 11 -7.58 -3.29 -2.53
C VAL A 11 -8.70 -3.66 -3.50
N LYS A 12 -9.37 -2.65 -4.03
CA LYS A 12 -10.41 -2.83 -5.06
C LYS A 12 -9.78 -2.88 -6.45
N LYS A 13 -8.78 -2.03 -6.69
CA LYS A 13 -8.02 -1.98 -7.94
C LYS A 13 -6.58 -1.64 -7.64
N CYS A 14 -5.69 -2.14 -8.49
CA CYS A 14 -4.28 -1.77 -8.44
C CYS A 14 -3.77 -1.73 -9.87
N ILE A 15 -3.19 -0.61 -10.27
CA ILE A 15 -2.67 -0.43 -11.62
C ILE A 15 -1.26 0.15 -11.57
N ALA A 16 -0.46 -0.18 -12.58
CA ALA A 16 0.83 0.44 -12.76
C ALA A 16 0.62 1.85 -13.31
N VAL A 17 1.34 2.83 -12.76
CA VAL A 17 1.27 4.21 -13.24
C VAL A 17 2.05 4.32 -14.55
N PRO A 18 1.41 4.70 -15.67
CA PRO A 18 2.06 4.63 -16.99
C PRO A 18 3.36 5.43 -17.11
N LYS A 19 3.46 6.54 -16.38
CA LYS A 19 4.62 7.44 -16.45
C LYS A 19 5.68 7.14 -15.41
N SER A 20 5.50 6.08 -14.63
CA SER A 20 6.45 5.71 -13.58
C SER A 20 6.68 4.21 -13.58
N LYS A 21 7.95 3.80 -13.53
CA LYS A 21 8.29 2.38 -13.44
C LYS A 21 8.20 1.86 -12.01
N LYS A 22 8.07 2.75 -11.03
CA LYS A 22 8.12 2.39 -9.61
C LYS A 22 6.77 2.43 -8.91
N LEU A 23 5.83 3.22 -9.42
CA LEU A 23 4.59 3.49 -8.71
C LEU A 23 3.47 2.54 -9.11
N LEU A 24 2.78 2.04 -8.10
CA LEU A 24 1.47 1.42 -8.24
C LEU A 24 0.42 2.36 -7.67
N GLN A 25 -0.71 2.45 -8.34
CA GLN A 25 -1.84 3.25 -7.88
C GLN A 25 -2.93 2.31 -7.38
N PHE A 26 -3.30 2.50 -6.12
CA PHE A 26 -4.29 1.68 -5.44
C PHE A 26 -5.61 2.43 -5.32
N THR A 27 -6.70 1.74 -5.62
CA THR A 27 -8.05 2.18 -5.27
C THR A 27 -8.51 1.32 -4.11
N LEU A 28 -8.73 1.93 -2.97
CA LEU A 28 -8.90 1.23 -1.71
C LEU A 28 -10.25 1.53 -1.08
N ASP A 29 -10.87 0.49 -0.54
CA ASP A 29 -12.04 0.63 0.34
C ASP A 29 -11.52 0.84 1.76
N ASP A 30 -11.77 2.02 2.31
CA ASP A 30 -11.33 2.36 3.67
C ASP A 30 -12.50 2.38 4.67
N GLY A 31 -13.66 1.87 4.27
CA GLY A 31 -14.82 1.80 5.14
C GLY A 31 -15.65 3.07 5.22
N THR A 32 -15.27 4.14 4.52
CA THR A 32 -15.99 5.42 4.58
C THR A 32 -17.10 5.55 3.55
N GLY A 33 -17.18 4.61 2.61
CA GLY A 33 -18.11 4.69 1.49
C GLY A 33 -17.58 5.44 0.28
N THR A 34 -16.41 6.04 0.41
CA THR A 34 -15.71 6.73 -0.69
C THR A 34 -14.36 6.05 -0.89
N ASP A 35 -14.05 5.73 -2.15
CA ASP A 35 -12.77 5.08 -2.44
C ASP A 35 -11.60 6.02 -2.17
N ARG A 36 -10.56 5.45 -1.58
CA ARG A 36 -9.32 6.17 -1.28
C ARG A 36 -8.25 5.79 -2.30
N THR A 37 -7.50 6.78 -2.77
CA THR A 37 -6.41 6.56 -3.70
C THR A 37 -5.08 6.71 -2.97
N ILE A 38 -4.22 5.70 -3.08
CA ILE A 38 -2.86 5.76 -2.54
C ILE A 38 -1.90 5.30 -3.64
N LEU A 39 -0.80 6.04 -3.79
CA LEU A 39 0.28 5.66 -4.68
C LEU A 39 1.47 5.19 -3.83
N SER A 40 2.11 4.10 -4.25
CA SER A 40 3.22 3.53 -3.51
C SER A 40 4.30 3.04 -4.48
N GLY A 41 5.56 3.28 -4.15
CA GLY A 41 6.70 2.94 -5.00
C GLY A 41 7.14 1.48 -4.87
N ILE A 42 6.23 0.54 -5.04
CA ILE A 42 6.47 -0.87 -4.78
C ILE A 42 6.36 -1.78 -6.00
N HIS A 43 6.29 -1.21 -7.20
CA HIS A 43 6.11 -2.01 -8.43
C HIS A 43 7.27 -2.98 -8.67
N ALA A 44 8.47 -2.68 -8.15
CA ALA A 44 9.61 -3.59 -8.26
C ALA A 44 9.41 -4.87 -7.45
N TYR A 45 8.50 -4.87 -6.49
CA TYR A 45 8.30 -6.00 -5.56
C TYR A 45 6.98 -6.73 -5.78
N TYR A 46 5.98 -6.08 -6.40
CA TYR A 46 4.64 -6.65 -6.56
C TYR A 46 4.07 -6.33 -7.93
N GLU A 47 3.36 -7.32 -8.49
CA GLU A 47 2.54 -7.06 -9.67
C GLU A 47 1.16 -6.60 -9.23
N PRO A 48 0.53 -5.66 -9.96
CA PRO A 48 -0.81 -5.15 -9.56
C PRO A 48 -1.84 -6.24 -9.34
N GLU A 49 -1.86 -7.25 -10.20
CA GLU A 49 -2.87 -8.30 -10.18
C GLU A 49 -2.86 -9.13 -8.90
N GLU A 50 -1.69 -9.31 -8.30
CA GLU A 50 -1.58 -10.13 -7.09
C GLU A 50 -2.08 -9.43 -5.84
N LEU A 51 -2.28 -8.12 -5.90
CA LEU A 51 -2.68 -7.32 -4.74
C LEU A 51 -4.19 -7.09 -4.67
N VAL A 52 -4.91 -7.22 -5.77
CA VAL A 52 -6.35 -7.01 -5.78
C VAL A 52 -7.04 -8.01 -4.86
N GLY A 53 -7.93 -7.51 -4.01
CA GLY A 53 -8.65 -8.34 -3.03
C GLY A 53 -7.93 -8.52 -1.70
N LYS A 54 -6.69 -8.06 -1.58
CA LYS A 54 -5.94 -8.17 -0.34
C LYS A 54 -6.33 -7.07 0.65
N THR A 55 -6.15 -7.36 1.94
CA THR A 55 -6.41 -6.40 3.00
C THR A 55 -5.07 -5.92 3.54
N LEU A 56 -4.83 -4.63 3.41
CA LEU A 56 -3.56 -3.99 3.76
C LEU A 56 -3.76 -3.05 4.94
N ILE A 57 -2.67 -2.49 5.45
CA ILE A 57 -2.70 -1.50 6.52
C ILE A 57 -2.25 -0.16 5.94
N ALA A 58 -3.02 0.89 6.18
CA ALA A 58 -2.70 2.24 5.72
C ALA A 58 -2.79 3.24 6.86
N ILE A 59 -1.96 4.29 6.77
CA ILE A 59 -2.14 5.50 7.58
C ILE A 59 -3.08 6.40 6.80
N THR A 60 -4.22 6.75 7.38
CA THR A 60 -5.30 7.44 6.67
C THR A 60 -5.44 8.91 7.01
N ASN A 61 -4.80 9.38 8.07
CA ASN A 61 -4.92 10.76 8.53
C ASN A 61 -3.74 11.65 8.13
N LEU A 62 -3.06 11.30 7.03
CA LEU A 62 -2.00 12.14 6.49
C LEU A 62 -2.57 13.14 5.48
N PRO A 63 -1.98 14.34 5.35
CA PRO A 63 -2.36 15.25 4.29
C PRO A 63 -2.16 14.59 2.91
N PRO A 64 -3.06 14.80 1.96
CA PRO A 64 -2.86 14.27 0.62
C PRO A 64 -1.59 14.81 -0.02
N ARG A 65 -0.87 13.96 -0.74
CA ARG A 65 0.36 14.31 -1.43
C ARG A 65 0.21 14.03 -2.91
N LYS A 66 0.47 15.05 -3.75
CA LYS A 66 0.38 14.88 -5.19
C LYS A 66 1.59 14.12 -5.72
N MET A 67 1.35 13.03 -6.43
CA MET A 67 2.38 12.20 -7.06
C MET A 67 1.96 11.91 -8.48
N MET A 68 2.78 12.30 -9.47
CA MET A 68 2.47 12.12 -10.89
C MET A 68 1.10 12.65 -11.28
N GLY A 69 0.72 13.79 -10.70
CA GLY A 69 -0.58 14.43 -11.00
C GLY A 69 -1.78 13.84 -10.26
N VAL A 70 -1.58 12.83 -9.43
CA VAL A 70 -2.66 12.18 -8.68
C VAL A 70 -2.45 12.41 -7.19
N ALA A 71 -3.52 12.75 -6.47
CA ALA A 71 -3.43 12.92 -5.02
C ALA A 71 -3.38 11.57 -4.33
N SER A 72 -2.30 11.32 -3.60
CA SER A 72 -2.17 10.12 -2.76
C SER A 72 -2.68 10.47 -1.35
N GLU A 73 -3.69 9.73 -0.90
CA GLU A 73 -4.46 10.07 0.30
C GLU A 73 -4.10 9.20 1.49
N GLY A 74 -2.82 8.94 1.67
CA GLY A 74 -2.33 8.14 2.78
C GLY A 74 -1.07 7.41 2.41
N MET A 75 -0.68 6.45 3.27
CA MET A 75 0.53 5.67 3.08
C MET A 75 0.26 4.21 3.45
N LEU A 76 0.64 3.29 2.57
CA LEU A 76 0.59 1.87 2.87
C LEU A 76 1.79 1.48 3.72
N MET A 77 1.57 0.59 4.68
CA MET A 77 2.62 0.13 5.58
C MET A 77 3.31 -1.10 4.98
N SER A 78 4.63 -1.11 5.08
CA SER A 78 5.44 -2.22 4.60
C SER A 78 6.65 -2.42 5.52
N ALA A 79 7.22 -3.62 5.47
CA ALA A 79 8.44 -3.95 6.18
C ALA A 79 9.53 -4.28 5.16
N ILE A 80 10.71 -3.73 5.36
CA ILE A 80 11.86 -3.93 4.48
C ILE A 80 12.91 -4.71 5.24
N HIS A 81 13.46 -5.77 4.61
CA HIS A 81 14.56 -6.54 5.17
C HIS A 81 15.50 -6.97 4.06
N GLU A 82 16.70 -7.43 4.45
CA GLU A 82 17.69 -7.91 3.50
C GLU A 82 17.80 -9.43 3.57
N VAL A 83 18.03 -10.03 2.41
CA VAL A 83 18.32 -11.47 2.30
C VAL A 83 19.60 -11.65 1.49
N PRO A 84 20.32 -12.77 1.64
CA PRO A 84 21.47 -13.05 0.78
C PRO A 84 21.04 -13.18 -0.67
N GLY A 85 21.67 -12.40 -1.55
CA GLY A 85 21.44 -12.51 -2.99
C GLY A 85 22.25 -13.64 -3.60
N ASP A 86 21.93 -14.01 -4.85
CA ASP A 86 22.60 -15.08 -5.58
C ASP A 86 24.08 -14.77 -5.83
N ASP A 87 24.43 -13.49 -5.89
CA ASP A 87 25.79 -13.02 -6.11
C ASP A 87 26.57 -12.77 -4.82
N GLY A 88 26.00 -13.12 -3.66
CA GLY A 88 26.60 -12.89 -2.36
C GLY A 88 26.40 -11.48 -1.81
N GLU A 89 25.81 -10.58 -2.58
CA GLU A 89 25.48 -9.25 -2.11
C GLU A 89 24.10 -9.23 -1.43
N PRO A 90 23.87 -8.36 -0.40
CA PRO A 90 22.55 -8.27 0.21
C PRO A 90 21.52 -7.80 -0.80
N GLU A 91 20.36 -8.43 -0.78
CA GLU A 91 19.23 -8.07 -1.63
C GLU A 91 18.08 -7.60 -0.76
N GLU A 92 17.56 -6.40 -1.04
CA GLU A 92 16.47 -5.83 -0.28
C GLU A 92 15.14 -6.44 -0.67
N ARG A 93 14.36 -6.83 0.32
CA ARG A 93 13.00 -7.36 0.16
C ARG A 93 12.03 -6.44 0.87
N LEU A 94 10.92 -6.14 0.19
CA LEU A 94 9.86 -5.34 0.76
C LEU A 94 8.59 -6.20 0.84
N ASN A 95 7.94 -6.16 2.00
CA ASN A 95 6.69 -6.88 2.22
C ASN A 95 5.63 -5.90 2.70
N LEU A 96 4.52 -5.81 1.97
CA LEU A 96 3.36 -5.08 2.45
C LEU A 96 2.80 -5.79 3.67
N LEU A 97 2.40 -5.02 4.67
CA LEU A 97 1.76 -5.59 5.85
C LEU A 97 0.32 -5.93 5.47
N MET A 98 0.01 -7.21 5.47
CA MET A 98 -1.30 -7.73 5.14
C MET A 98 -1.95 -8.31 6.37
N VAL A 99 -3.27 -8.16 6.46
CA VAL A 99 -4.04 -8.74 7.55
C VAL A 99 -5.07 -9.69 6.96
N ASP A 100 -5.73 -10.44 7.82
CA ASP A 100 -6.74 -11.40 7.40
C ASP A 100 -7.84 -10.70 6.61
N ASP A 101 -8.21 -11.29 5.47
CA ASP A 101 -9.23 -10.71 4.59
C ASP A 101 -10.64 -10.69 5.20
N ARG A 102 -10.83 -11.35 6.35
CA ARG A 102 -12.08 -11.27 7.11
C ARG A 102 -12.20 -9.96 7.89
N ILE A 103 -11.10 -9.23 8.06
CA ILE A 103 -11.13 -7.93 8.73
C ILE A 103 -11.82 -6.93 7.80
N PRO A 104 -12.90 -6.25 8.26
CA PRO A 104 -13.60 -5.32 7.39
C PRO A 104 -12.76 -4.08 7.10
N ALA A 105 -13.00 -3.50 5.94
CA ALA A 105 -12.36 -2.24 5.55
C ALA A 105 -12.71 -1.15 6.58
N GLY A 106 -11.71 -0.35 6.96
CA GLY A 106 -11.88 0.70 7.95
C GLY A 106 -11.64 0.27 9.39
N ALA A 107 -11.37 -1.00 9.64
CA ALA A 107 -11.07 -1.47 11.00
C ALA A 107 -9.82 -0.77 11.53
N LYS A 108 -9.93 -0.21 12.71
CA LYS A 108 -8.83 0.52 13.32
C LYS A 108 -7.82 -0.44 13.94
N LEU A 109 -6.53 -0.14 13.75
CA LEU A 109 -5.46 -0.87 14.39
C LEU A 109 -5.04 -0.12 15.67
N TYR A 110 -4.76 -0.90 16.69
CA TYR A 110 -4.34 -0.36 17.98
C TYR A 110 -2.91 -0.75 18.30
#